data_fb67b93cef11c34fb30a0f93d8a589f5
#
_entry.id   fb67b93cef11c34fb30a0f93d8a589f5
#
_cell.length_a   1.000
_cell.length_b   1.000
_cell.length_c   1.000
_cell.angle_alpha   90.00
_cell.angle_beta   90.00
_cell.angle_gamma   90.00
#
_symmetry.space_group_name_H-M   'P 1'
#
loop_
_entity.id
_entity.type
_entity.pdbx_description
1 polymer ?
#
loop_
_entity_poly.entity_id
_entity_poly.type
_entity_poly.pdbx_seq_one_letter_code
_entity_poly.pdbx_strand_id
1 'polypeptide(L)'
;MCIRDRDTPPNIVFILTDDLAYADLSSYGSEFIYTPNLDKMADDGLKMTSYYAPQAVCSASRAAILTGCYPNRLGISGAFGPKSKRGINPDELLLSEMLQSNNYKTGIFGKWHLGDAEKFMPTNHGFDEFYGILFSNDMWPFHPERPQDYPNDLMLYRNDKPVQALIDQSDLTKNITDESIRFIEENKNNQFFLYIAHPQPHVPLFASKEFQGSTGEGLFADVISEIDFSVGRVIQALEKNNLSENTIVVFTSDNGPWLSYGDHAGSSGIFREGKGTAWEGGQRVPCIIKYPKEIMPKTIIDEPVMGIDWMPTFSFLTGSKLSENKIDGKNIWPLITQKEKKSPHQELYFYYRQNELHAVRSGDWKLYFPRTYRSLNGKQGGKDGMPVKYEYNQVKSNELY
;
A
#
# COMPACT_ATOMS: atom_id res chain seq x y z
N MET A 1 -13.15 41.77 3.92
CA MET A 1 -13.10 40.32 3.60
C MET A 1 -11.65 40.02 3.34
N CYS A 2 -10.90 39.63 4.40
CA CYS A 2 -9.48 39.34 4.31
C CYS A 2 -9.26 38.16 3.37
N ILE A 3 -8.47 38.36 2.32
CA ILE A 3 -7.87 37.27 1.54
C ILE A 3 -7.01 36.51 2.56
N ARG A 4 -7.48 35.36 3.03
CA ARG A 4 -6.62 34.39 3.70
C ARG A 4 -5.50 34.08 2.69
N ASP A 5 -4.24 34.31 3.09
CA ASP A 5 -3.10 33.75 2.40
C ASP A 5 -3.47 32.28 2.11
N ARG A 6 -3.51 31.90 0.83
CA ARG A 6 -3.73 30.51 0.45
C ARG A 6 -2.50 29.78 0.99
N ASP A 7 -2.69 29.07 2.09
CA ASP A 7 -1.66 28.22 2.65
C ASP A 7 -1.04 27.40 1.51
N THR A 8 0.28 27.33 1.48
CA THR A 8 1.02 26.51 0.50
C THR A 8 0.50 25.08 0.55
N PRO A 9 0.07 24.48 -0.58
CA PRO A 9 -0.42 23.10 -0.58
C PRO A 9 0.62 22.14 0.03
N PRO A 10 0.20 21.09 0.74
CA PRO A 10 1.11 20.20 1.44
C PRO A 10 1.94 19.36 0.49
N ASN A 11 3.15 18.98 0.91
CA ASN A 11 3.84 17.83 0.35
C ASN A 11 3.10 16.55 0.74
N ILE A 12 3.27 15.51 -0.05
CA ILE A 12 2.64 14.21 0.20
C ILE A 12 3.71 13.12 0.16
N VAL A 13 3.83 12.37 1.24
CA VAL A 13 4.61 11.13 1.32
C VAL A 13 3.63 9.99 1.54
N PHE A 14 3.53 9.08 0.59
CA PHE A 14 2.65 7.92 0.65
C PHE A 14 3.49 6.65 0.73
N ILE A 15 3.49 5.99 1.87
CA ILE A 15 4.27 4.77 2.13
C ILE A 15 3.32 3.58 2.05
N LEU A 16 3.54 2.73 1.06
CA LEU A 16 2.76 1.53 0.81
C LEU A 16 3.63 0.29 0.99
N THR A 17 3.24 -0.60 1.85
CA THR A 17 3.85 -1.93 2.01
C THR A 17 3.10 -2.97 1.19
N ASP A 18 3.70 -4.14 1.02
CA ASP A 18 3.17 -5.27 0.26
C ASP A 18 2.89 -6.44 1.20
N ASP A 19 1.64 -6.88 1.26
CA ASP A 19 1.18 -8.00 2.11
C ASP A 19 1.27 -7.75 3.64
N LEU A 20 1.43 -6.50 4.12
CA LEU A 20 1.45 -6.22 5.56
C LEU A 20 0.05 -6.41 6.16
N ALA A 21 -0.03 -7.23 7.19
CA ALA A 21 -1.27 -7.56 7.86
C ALA A 21 -1.70 -6.50 8.89
N TYR A 22 -2.97 -6.55 9.26
CA TYR A 22 -3.55 -5.64 10.26
C TYR A 22 -2.82 -5.70 11.59
N ALA A 23 -2.49 -6.89 12.08
CA ALA A 23 -1.91 -7.08 13.41
C ALA A 23 -0.37 -7.20 13.40
N ASP A 24 0.31 -6.72 12.35
CA ASP A 24 1.77 -6.79 12.26
C ASP A 24 2.48 -5.60 12.92
N LEU A 25 1.75 -4.56 13.31
CA LEU A 25 2.29 -3.39 13.98
C LEU A 25 1.92 -3.38 15.46
N SER A 26 2.83 -2.92 16.34
CA SER A 26 2.57 -2.85 17.77
C SER A 26 1.37 -1.97 18.10
N SER A 27 1.18 -0.83 17.42
CA SER A 27 -0.01 0.02 17.59
C SER A 27 -1.31 -0.60 17.11
N TYR A 28 -1.26 -1.71 16.35
CA TYR A 28 -2.41 -2.48 15.89
C TYR A 28 -2.55 -3.84 16.57
N GLY A 29 -1.76 -4.10 17.63
CA GLY A 29 -1.91 -5.24 18.52
C GLY A 29 -0.91 -6.38 18.32
N SER A 30 0.19 -6.15 17.58
CA SER A 30 1.29 -7.12 17.58
C SER A 30 1.91 -7.22 18.97
N GLU A 31 2.08 -8.45 19.45
CA GLU A 31 2.70 -8.74 20.74
C GLU A 31 4.21 -9.06 20.61
N PHE A 32 4.66 -9.39 19.40
CA PHE A 32 6.01 -9.90 19.14
C PHE A 32 6.83 -8.94 18.24
N ILE A 33 6.16 -8.11 17.43
CA ILE A 33 6.82 -7.20 16.51
C ILE A 33 6.76 -5.78 17.09
N TYR A 34 7.91 -5.15 17.24
CA TYR A 34 8.04 -3.81 17.80
C TYR A 34 8.26 -2.79 16.69
N THR A 35 7.36 -1.79 16.60
CA THR A 35 7.37 -0.77 15.54
C THR A 35 7.36 0.65 16.11
N PRO A 36 8.42 1.07 16.82
CA PRO A 36 8.42 2.29 17.61
C PRO A 36 8.28 3.57 16.78
N ASN A 37 8.76 3.58 15.53
CA ASN A 37 8.63 4.75 14.66
C ASN A 37 7.20 4.91 14.13
N LEU A 38 6.55 3.79 13.75
CA LEU A 38 5.16 3.77 13.34
C LEU A 38 4.22 4.05 14.51
N ASP A 39 4.53 3.54 15.70
CA ASP A 39 3.77 3.85 16.91
C ASP A 39 3.86 5.34 17.23
N LYS A 40 5.06 5.92 17.14
CA LYS A 40 5.24 7.37 17.30
C LYS A 40 4.50 8.15 16.22
N MET A 41 4.51 7.69 14.95
CA MET A 41 3.77 8.32 13.87
C MET A 41 2.25 8.31 14.15
N ALA A 42 1.71 7.21 14.70
CA ALA A 42 0.32 7.08 15.11
C ALA A 42 -0.02 7.99 16.30
N ASP A 43 0.88 8.08 17.28
CA ASP A 43 0.74 8.96 18.45
C ASP A 43 0.82 10.44 18.09
N ASP A 44 1.70 10.82 17.15
CA ASP A 44 1.81 12.19 16.63
C ASP A 44 0.71 12.56 15.62
N GLY A 45 -0.09 11.60 15.18
CA GLY A 45 -1.09 11.76 14.14
C GLY A 45 -2.38 11.00 14.43
N LEU A 46 -2.83 10.23 13.46
CA LEU A 46 -4.05 9.42 13.59
C LEU A 46 -3.83 7.98 13.11
N LYS A 47 -4.66 7.09 13.65
CA LYS A 47 -4.78 5.69 13.31
C LYS A 47 -6.20 5.39 12.82
N MET A 48 -6.33 4.75 11.65
CA MET A 48 -7.61 4.25 11.14
C MET A 48 -7.74 2.75 11.43
N THR A 49 -8.80 2.36 12.11
CA THR A 49 -9.06 0.94 12.45
C THR A 49 -9.96 0.23 11.45
N SER A 50 -10.61 0.97 10.55
CA SER A 50 -11.49 0.44 9.49
C SER A 50 -11.09 0.96 8.09
N TYR A 51 -9.77 0.96 7.80
CA TYR A 51 -9.25 1.24 6.48
C TYR A 51 -9.15 -0.05 5.65
N TYR A 52 -9.61 0.02 4.40
CA TYR A 52 -9.62 -1.11 3.48
C TYR A 52 -8.74 -0.88 2.27
N ALA A 53 -7.90 -1.86 1.97
CA ALA A 53 -7.29 -2.00 0.66
C ALA A 53 -8.39 -2.27 -0.39
N PRO A 54 -8.33 -1.65 -1.59
CA PRO A 54 -9.40 -1.75 -2.58
C PRO A 54 -9.64 -3.16 -3.14
N GLN A 55 -8.60 -3.99 -3.14
CA GLN A 55 -8.71 -5.41 -3.45
C GLN A 55 -7.67 -6.22 -2.66
N ALA A 56 -7.95 -7.51 -2.45
CA ALA A 56 -7.07 -8.41 -1.70
C ALA A 56 -5.89 -8.94 -2.54
N VAL A 57 -5.37 -8.14 -3.50
CA VAL A 57 -4.24 -8.51 -4.36
C VAL A 57 -3.55 -7.28 -4.94
N CYS A 58 -2.23 -7.33 -5.06
CA CYS A 58 -1.33 -6.21 -5.29
C CYS A 58 -1.68 -5.30 -6.48
N SER A 59 -1.62 -5.78 -7.75
CA SER A 59 -1.79 -4.89 -8.93
C SER A 59 -3.16 -4.22 -8.95
N ALA A 60 -4.21 -4.97 -8.65
CA ALA A 60 -5.56 -4.43 -8.63
C ALA A 60 -5.74 -3.37 -7.53
N SER A 61 -5.20 -3.61 -6.33
CA SER A 61 -5.23 -2.65 -5.23
C SER A 61 -4.41 -1.39 -5.55
N ARG A 62 -3.18 -1.56 -6.07
CA ARG A 62 -2.28 -0.44 -6.43
C ARG A 62 -2.89 0.45 -7.52
N ALA A 63 -3.48 -0.16 -8.57
CA ALA A 63 -4.19 0.58 -9.61
C ALA A 63 -5.35 1.39 -9.02
N ALA A 64 -6.13 0.79 -8.12
CA ALA A 64 -7.26 1.45 -7.49
C ALA A 64 -6.85 2.62 -6.58
N ILE A 65 -5.78 2.47 -5.79
CA ILE A 65 -5.23 3.55 -4.95
C ILE A 65 -4.80 4.74 -5.82
N LEU A 66 -4.11 4.46 -6.95
CA LEU A 66 -3.58 5.52 -7.81
C LEU A 66 -4.63 6.19 -8.71
N THR A 67 -5.78 5.56 -8.97
CA THR A 67 -6.83 6.11 -9.85
C THR A 67 -8.07 6.60 -9.13
N GLY A 68 -8.26 6.19 -7.87
CA GLY A 68 -9.52 6.45 -7.16
C GLY A 68 -10.71 5.63 -7.64
N CYS A 69 -10.47 4.54 -8.37
CA CYS A 69 -11.50 3.67 -8.96
C CYS A 69 -11.45 2.26 -8.39
N TYR A 70 -12.60 1.61 -8.25
CA TYR A 70 -12.60 0.17 -8.01
C TYR A 70 -11.90 -0.58 -9.16
N PRO A 71 -11.14 -1.66 -8.87
CA PRO A 71 -10.38 -2.39 -9.89
C PRO A 71 -11.23 -2.95 -11.03
N ASN A 72 -12.50 -3.28 -10.77
CA ASN A 72 -13.44 -3.76 -11.78
C ASN A 72 -13.77 -2.70 -12.84
N ARG A 73 -13.77 -1.40 -12.48
CA ARG A 73 -13.93 -0.30 -13.44
C ARG A 73 -12.73 -0.21 -14.38
N LEU A 74 -11.53 -0.47 -13.87
CA LEU A 74 -10.28 -0.46 -14.62
C LEU A 74 -10.07 -1.73 -15.47
N GLY A 75 -10.95 -2.74 -15.33
CA GLY A 75 -10.76 -4.06 -15.96
C GLY A 75 -9.56 -4.83 -15.43
N ILE A 76 -9.04 -4.46 -14.24
CA ILE A 76 -7.89 -5.08 -13.60
C ILE A 76 -8.38 -6.05 -12.53
N SER A 77 -7.93 -7.30 -12.62
CA SER A 77 -8.17 -8.32 -11.60
C SER A 77 -6.90 -9.14 -11.38
N GLY A 78 -6.55 -9.40 -10.13
CA GLY A 78 -5.35 -10.17 -9.80
C GLY A 78 -4.06 -9.34 -9.88
N ALA A 79 -2.93 -10.04 -10.01
CA ALA A 79 -1.59 -9.49 -10.14
C ALA A 79 -1.09 -9.65 -11.58
N PHE A 80 -0.41 -8.65 -12.10
CA PHE A 80 0.28 -8.73 -13.37
C PHE A 80 1.61 -9.48 -13.20
N GLY A 81 2.05 -10.17 -14.24
CA GLY A 81 3.35 -10.84 -14.29
C GLY A 81 4.22 -10.31 -15.42
N PRO A 82 5.52 -10.65 -15.41
CA PRO A 82 6.45 -10.30 -16.49
C PRO A 82 5.94 -10.79 -17.85
N LYS A 83 6.17 -9.99 -18.90
CA LYS A 83 5.71 -10.25 -20.27
C LYS A 83 4.17 -10.26 -20.41
N SER A 84 3.44 -9.85 -19.40
CA SER A 84 2.03 -9.55 -19.56
C SER A 84 1.90 -8.39 -20.57
N LYS A 85 1.09 -8.59 -21.60
CA LYS A 85 0.75 -7.47 -22.50
C LYS A 85 -0.25 -6.49 -21.85
N ARG A 86 -0.59 -6.72 -20.59
CA ARG A 86 -1.55 -5.97 -19.80
C ARG A 86 -0.82 -5.09 -18.77
N GLY A 87 -1.38 -3.93 -18.51
CA GLY A 87 -0.93 -3.00 -17.50
C GLY A 87 -2.04 -1.98 -17.23
N ILE A 88 -1.70 -0.92 -16.51
CA ILE A 88 -2.61 0.20 -16.32
C ILE A 88 -2.95 0.83 -17.67
N ASN A 89 -4.23 1.15 -17.88
CA ASN A 89 -4.65 1.81 -19.12
C ASN A 89 -4.05 3.22 -19.18
N PRO A 90 -3.31 3.60 -20.25
CA PRO A 90 -2.74 4.94 -20.38
C PRO A 90 -3.76 6.09 -20.40
N ASP A 91 -5.04 5.80 -20.64
CA ASP A 91 -6.12 6.81 -20.61
C ASP A 91 -6.66 7.06 -19.19
N GLU A 92 -6.23 6.29 -18.19
CA GLU A 92 -6.60 6.53 -16.80
C GLU A 92 -5.70 7.60 -16.19
N LEU A 93 -6.30 8.60 -15.55
CA LEU A 93 -5.55 9.60 -14.80
C LEU A 93 -5.08 9.01 -13.47
N LEU A 94 -3.77 8.95 -13.26
CA LEU A 94 -3.18 8.52 -12.00
C LEU A 94 -2.96 9.70 -11.05
N LEU A 95 -2.89 9.40 -9.77
CA LEU A 95 -2.58 10.36 -8.70
C LEU A 95 -1.28 11.15 -8.97
N SER A 96 -0.26 10.47 -9.50
CA SER A 96 1.00 11.07 -9.93
C SER A 96 0.80 12.10 -11.05
N GLU A 97 0.04 11.76 -12.09
CA GLU A 97 -0.24 12.66 -13.23
C GLU A 97 -1.08 13.87 -12.78
N MET A 98 -2.07 13.62 -11.93
CA MET A 98 -2.88 14.70 -11.35
C MET A 98 -2.04 15.70 -10.56
N LEU A 99 -1.11 15.23 -9.73
CA LEU A 99 -0.25 16.08 -8.92
C LEU A 99 0.85 16.74 -9.77
N GLN A 100 1.46 16.01 -10.70
CA GLN A 100 2.45 16.56 -11.64
C GLN A 100 1.86 17.70 -12.47
N SER A 101 0.61 17.56 -12.94
CA SER A 101 -0.09 18.63 -13.68
C SER A 101 -0.33 19.89 -12.84
N ASN A 102 -0.24 19.78 -11.51
CA ASN A 102 -0.32 20.89 -10.56
C ASN A 102 1.08 21.29 -10.00
N ASN A 103 2.14 21.06 -10.77
CA ASN A 103 3.53 21.42 -10.50
C ASN A 103 4.18 20.71 -9.30
N TYR A 104 3.67 19.57 -8.86
CA TYR A 104 4.36 18.73 -7.92
C TYR A 104 5.53 18.00 -8.58
N LYS A 105 6.66 17.92 -7.90
CA LYS A 105 7.72 16.97 -8.22
C LYS A 105 7.29 15.60 -7.75
N THR A 106 7.46 14.58 -8.58
CA THR A 106 6.88 13.26 -8.33
C THR A 106 7.95 12.17 -8.38
N GLY A 107 8.00 11.34 -7.36
CA GLY A 107 8.91 10.21 -7.29
C GLY A 107 8.22 8.94 -6.81
N ILE A 108 8.56 7.81 -7.40
CA ILE A 108 8.18 6.48 -6.93
C ILE A 108 9.42 5.64 -6.70
N PHE A 109 9.55 5.09 -5.48
CA PHE A 109 10.66 4.23 -5.11
C PHE A 109 10.13 2.92 -4.54
N GLY A 110 10.48 1.79 -5.21
CA GLY A 110 10.04 0.45 -4.87
C GLY A 110 9.24 -0.26 -5.95
N LYS A 111 8.19 -0.98 -5.56
CA LYS A 111 7.40 -1.86 -6.42
C LYS A 111 6.32 -1.10 -7.19
N TRP A 112 6.38 -1.15 -8.53
CA TRP A 112 5.35 -0.58 -9.42
C TRP A 112 4.13 -1.48 -9.57
N HIS A 113 4.29 -2.65 -10.16
CA HIS A 113 3.31 -3.73 -10.38
C HIS A 113 2.10 -3.38 -11.27
N LEU A 114 2.24 -2.40 -12.18
CA LEU A 114 1.17 -1.99 -13.09
C LEU A 114 1.52 -2.16 -14.58
N GLY A 115 2.49 -3.04 -14.89
CA GLY A 115 2.91 -3.39 -16.24
C GLY A 115 4.36 -3.03 -16.53
N ASP A 116 4.95 -3.68 -17.57
CA ASP A 116 6.37 -3.57 -17.95
C ASP A 116 6.59 -3.12 -19.40
N ALA A 117 5.54 -2.97 -20.20
CA ALA A 117 5.70 -2.36 -21.51
C ALA A 117 5.96 -0.85 -21.36
N GLU A 118 6.68 -0.26 -22.32
CA GLU A 118 7.06 1.16 -22.31
C GLU A 118 5.89 2.07 -21.90
N LYS A 119 4.73 1.90 -22.52
CA LYS A 119 3.53 2.70 -22.22
C LYS A 119 2.96 2.52 -20.80
N PHE A 120 3.45 1.56 -20.03
CA PHE A 120 3.02 1.28 -18.66
C PHE A 120 4.08 1.64 -17.63
N MET A 121 5.24 2.16 -18.07
CA MET A 121 6.32 2.54 -17.15
C MET A 121 5.90 3.69 -16.24
N PRO A 122 6.36 3.73 -14.98
CA PRO A 122 6.00 4.80 -14.03
C PRO A 122 6.25 6.21 -14.58
N THR A 123 7.32 6.39 -15.34
CA THR A 123 7.71 7.68 -15.95
C THR A 123 6.73 8.15 -17.03
N ASN A 124 5.96 7.23 -17.62
CA ASN A 124 4.88 7.56 -18.55
C ASN A 124 3.53 7.77 -17.87
N HIS A 125 3.53 7.67 -16.52
CA HIS A 125 2.35 7.85 -15.66
C HIS A 125 2.60 8.91 -14.57
N GLY A 126 3.26 10.01 -14.94
CA GLY A 126 3.37 11.20 -14.13
C GLY A 126 4.36 11.11 -12.96
N PHE A 127 5.28 10.14 -12.96
CA PHE A 127 6.42 10.13 -12.04
C PHE A 127 7.66 10.69 -12.75
N ASP A 128 8.26 11.75 -12.20
CA ASP A 128 9.51 12.34 -12.71
C ASP A 128 10.69 11.40 -12.48
N GLU A 129 10.65 10.62 -11.39
CA GLU A 129 11.70 9.68 -11.03
C GLU A 129 11.12 8.33 -10.59
N PHE A 130 11.78 7.25 -11.03
CA PHE A 130 11.52 5.88 -10.60
C PHE A 130 12.82 5.16 -10.22
N TYR A 131 12.81 4.46 -9.06
CA TYR A 131 13.83 3.49 -8.70
C TYR A 131 13.17 2.30 -8.02
N GLY A 132 13.28 1.11 -8.62
CA GLY A 132 12.60 -0.06 -8.06
C GLY A 132 12.40 -1.20 -9.03
N ILE A 133 11.42 -2.04 -8.73
CA ILE A 133 11.07 -3.24 -9.49
C ILE A 133 9.70 -3.10 -10.16
N LEU A 134 9.57 -3.64 -11.36
CA LEU A 134 8.33 -3.51 -12.15
C LEU A 134 7.24 -4.49 -11.73
N PHE A 135 7.60 -5.59 -11.07
CA PHE A 135 6.68 -6.63 -10.60
C PHE A 135 6.93 -6.98 -9.14
N SER A 136 6.32 -8.06 -8.66
CA SER A 136 6.55 -8.57 -7.32
C SER A 136 7.94 -9.20 -7.21
N ASN A 137 8.54 -9.10 -6.04
CA ASN A 137 9.90 -9.58 -5.77
C ASN A 137 10.05 -11.10 -5.81
N ASP A 138 8.94 -11.86 -5.77
CA ASP A 138 8.90 -13.31 -5.95
C ASP A 138 8.87 -13.75 -7.43
N MET A 139 8.67 -12.82 -8.37
CA MET A 139 8.63 -13.11 -9.80
C MET A 139 10.05 -13.18 -10.40
N TRP A 140 10.84 -14.15 -9.92
CA TRP A 140 12.25 -14.35 -10.23
C TRP A 140 12.64 -15.84 -10.34
N PRO A 141 13.83 -16.20 -10.82
CA PRO A 141 14.24 -17.59 -11.05
C PRO A 141 14.27 -18.50 -9.82
N PHE A 142 14.22 -17.92 -8.62
CA PHE A 142 14.21 -18.67 -7.35
C PHE A 142 12.83 -18.73 -6.69
N HIS A 143 11.75 -18.56 -7.46
CA HIS A 143 10.39 -18.71 -6.94
C HIS A 143 10.17 -20.13 -6.40
N PRO A 144 9.70 -20.31 -5.13
CA PRO A 144 9.73 -21.62 -4.47
C PRO A 144 8.84 -22.69 -5.15
N GLU A 145 7.74 -22.29 -5.76
CA GLU A 145 6.79 -23.24 -6.39
C GLU A 145 6.84 -23.23 -7.93
N ARG A 146 7.21 -22.11 -8.55
CA ARG A 146 7.06 -21.91 -10.01
C ARG A 146 8.25 -21.19 -10.64
N PRO A 147 9.49 -21.65 -10.42
CA PRO A 147 10.66 -20.98 -11.00
C PRO A 147 10.61 -20.98 -12.54
N GLN A 148 9.98 -22.01 -13.16
CA GLN A 148 9.83 -22.10 -14.61
C GLN A 148 8.95 -20.99 -15.20
N ASP A 149 8.05 -20.37 -14.42
CA ASP A 149 7.19 -19.28 -14.87
C ASP A 149 7.99 -17.95 -14.94
N TYR A 150 9.10 -17.86 -14.21
CA TYR A 150 9.93 -16.67 -14.07
C TYR A 150 11.41 -16.96 -14.43
N PRO A 151 11.72 -17.32 -15.68
CA PRO A 151 13.07 -17.74 -16.05
C PRO A 151 14.08 -16.60 -16.17
N ASN A 152 13.63 -15.35 -16.09
CA ASN A 152 14.51 -14.18 -16.21
C ASN A 152 14.78 -13.57 -14.84
N ASP A 153 15.94 -12.92 -14.72
CA ASP A 153 16.31 -12.19 -13.52
C ASP A 153 15.29 -11.10 -13.19
N LEU A 154 15.08 -10.88 -11.90
CA LEU A 154 14.39 -9.71 -11.40
C LEU A 154 15.31 -8.50 -11.56
N MET A 155 14.90 -7.53 -12.38
CA MET A 155 15.70 -6.34 -12.65
C MET A 155 15.29 -5.17 -11.76
N LEU A 156 16.28 -4.48 -11.21
CA LEU A 156 16.15 -3.17 -10.62
C LEU A 156 16.23 -2.12 -11.73
N TYR A 157 15.34 -1.16 -11.70
CA TYR A 157 15.25 -0.09 -12.69
C TYR A 157 15.60 1.26 -12.06
N ARG A 158 16.19 2.14 -12.86
CA ARG A 158 16.22 3.58 -12.62
C ARG A 158 15.57 4.27 -13.83
N ASN A 159 14.43 4.90 -13.58
CA ASN A 159 13.52 5.35 -14.63
C ASN A 159 13.20 4.18 -15.58
N ASP A 160 13.41 4.34 -16.88
CA ASP A 160 13.07 3.33 -17.88
C ASP A 160 14.21 2.33 -18.15
N LYS A 161 15.32 2.40 -17.39
CA LYS A 161 16.51 1.59 -17.65
C LYS A 161 16.73 0.56 -16.57
N PRO A 162 16.88 -0.73 -16.92
CA PRO A 162 17.38 -1.72 -15.99
C PRO A 162 18.83 -1.40 -15.62
N VAL A 163 19.15 -1.41 -14.33
CA VAL A 163 20.49 -1.05 -13.82
C VAL A 163 21.19 -2.20 -13.11
N GLN A 164 20.44 -3.18 -12.60
CA GLN A 164 21.01 -4.29 -11.85
C GLN A 164 20.07 -5.50 -11.86
N ALA A 165 20.62 -6.72 -11.95
CA ALA A 165 19.89 -7.94 -11.63
C ALA A 165 19.92 -8.15 -10.11
N LEU A 166 18.76 -8.34 -9.52
CA LEU A 166 18.58 -8.58 -8.08
C LEU A 166 18.69 -10.08 -7.78
N ILE A 167 19.92 -10.58 -7.65
CA ILE A 167 20.20 -11.95 -7.16
C ILE A 167 20.05 -11.99 -5.64
N ASP A 168 20.46 -10.93 -4.95
CA ASP A 168 20.25 -10.68 -3.53
C ASP A 168 19.39 -9.41 -3.37
N GLN A 169 18.32 -9.50 -2.59
CA GLN A 169 17.38 -8.43 -2.35
C GLN A 169 17.56 -7.79 -0.97
N SER A 170 18.56 -8.20 -0.20
CA SER A 170 18.74 -7.81 1.20
C SER A 170 18.82 -6.29 1.41
N ASP A 171 19.45 -5.57 0.50
CA ASP A 171 19.58 -4.11 0.59
C ASP A 171 18.42 -3.34 -0.08
N LEU A 172 17.38 -4.01 -0.58
CA LEU A 172 16.35 -3.35 -1.37
C LEU A 172 15.55 -2.33 -0.55
N THR A 173 15.11 -2.68 0.66
CA THR A 173 14.41 -1.76 1.57
C THR A 173 15.28 -0.55 1.93
N LYS A 174 16.55 -0.80 2.27
CA LYS A 174 17.53 0.26 2.56
C LYS A 174 17.71 1.20 1.36
N ASN A 175 17.93 0.66 0.17
CA ASN A 175 18.16 1.46 -1.05
C ASN A 175 16.94 2.30 -1.43
N ILE A 176 15.73 1.75 -1.32
CA ILE A 176 14.46 2.49 -1.50
C ILE A 176 14.38 3.67 -0.52
N THR A 177 14.77 3.43 0.73
CA THR A 177 14.77 4.47 1.78
C THR A 177 15.80 5.57 1.47
N ASP A 178 17.01 5.19 1.08
CA ASP A 178 18.10 6.14 0.74
C ASP A 178 17.70 7.02 -0.46
N GLU A 179 17.10 6.44 -1.51
CA GLU A 179 16.58 7.19 -2.66
C GLU A 179 15.40 8.11 -2.29
N SER A 180 14.55 7.68 -1.38
CA SER A 180 13.44 8.50 -0.85
C SER A 180 13.95 9.72 -0.10
N ILE A 181 14.98 9.54 0.72
CA ILE A 181 15.60 10.64 1.47
C ILE A 181 16.32 11.61 0.51
N ARG A 182 17.08 11.09 -0.47
CA ARG A 182 17.70 11.92 -1.51
C ARG A 182 16.65 12.78 -2.22
N PHE A 183 15.53 12.18 -2.63
CA PHE A 183 14.45 12.89 -3.30
C PHE A 183 13.86 14.02 -2.44
N ILE A 184 13.63 13.78 -1.15
CA ILE A 184 13.17 14.81 -0.20
C ILE A 184 14.17 15.97 -0.14
N GLU A 185 15.45 15.67 0.02
CA GLU A 185 16.53 16.68 0.15
C GLU A 185 16.68 17.53 -1.12
N GLU A 186 16.59 16.90 -2.32
CA GLU A 186 16.67 17.60 -3.61
C GLU A 186 15.43 18.44 -3.92
N ASN A 187 14.27 18.04 -3.42
CA ASN A 187 13.00 18.72 -3.69
C ASN A 187 12.46 19.56 -2.52
N LYS A 188 13.27 19.84 -1.51
CA LYS A 188 12.83 20.57 -0.30
C LYS A 188 12.27 21.97 -0.55
N ASN A 189 12.53 22.58 -1.70
CA ASN A 189 12.04 23.90 -2.08
C ASN A 189 10.84 23.85 -3.07
N ASN A 190 10.33 22.64 -3.36
CA ASN A 190 9.20 22.40 -4.24
C ASN A 190 8.09 21.67 -3.48
N GLN A 191 6.84 21.75 -3.95
CA GLN A 191 5.84 20.76 -3.59
C GLN A 191 6.22 19.43 -4.22
N PHE A 192 6.08 18.34 -3.47
CA PHE A 192 6.38 17.01 -3.99
C PHE A 192 5.36 15.96 -3.54
N PHE A 193 5.23 14.95 -4.39
CA PHE A 193 4.58 13.68 -4.13
C PHE A 193 5.60 12.56 -4.19
N LEU A 194 5.84 11.94 -3.06
CA LEU A 194 6.75 10.81 -2.91
C LEU A 194 5.94 9.55 -2.59
N TYR A 195 5.98 8.57 -3.49
CA TYR A 195 5.33 7.28 -3.33
C TYR A 195 6.38 6.21 -3.02
N ILE A 196 6.50 5.83 -1.75
CA ILE A 196 7.43 4.80 -1.28
C ILE A 196 6.68 3.48 -1.27
N ALA A 197 6.97 2.62 -2.23
CA ALA A 197 6.28 1.35 -2.46
C ALA A 197 7.17 0.17 -2.06
N HIS A 198 7.32 -0.07 -0.74
CA HIS A 198 8.12 -1.19 -0.26
C HIS A 198 7.61 -2.52 -0.83
N PRO A 199 8.49 -3.35 -1.43
CA PRO A 199 8.11 -4.70 -1.88
C PRO A 199 8.02 -5.70 -0.72
N GLN A 200 8.51 -5.35 0.47
CA GLN A 200 8.41 -6.11 1.71
C GLN A 200 7.17 -5.66 2.51
N PRO A 201 6.61 -6.53 3.37
CA PRO A 201 7.04 -7.89 3.74
C PRO A 201 6.49 -9.01 2.84
N HIS A 202 6.24 -8.75 1.55
CA HIS A 202 5.91 -9.81 0.59
C HIS A 202 7.07 -10.81 0.45
N VAL A 203 6.75 -12.08 0.39
CA VAL A 203 7.74 -13.15 0.16
C VAL A 203 8.37 -13.05 -1.25
N PRO A 204 9.65 -13.48 -1.41
CA PRO A 204 10.57 -13.92 -0.38
C PRO A 204 11.03 -12.78 0.52
N LEU A 205 11.19 -13.09 1.80
CA LEU A 205 11.61 -12.10 2.79
C LEU A 205 13.11 -11.86 2.70
N PHE A 206 13.48 -10.58 2.73
CA PHE A 206 14.87 -10.13 2.79
C PHE A 206 14.97 -8.95 3.75
N ALA A 207 15.89 -9.01 4.68
CA ALA A 207 16.31 -7.90 5.52
C ALA A 207 17.79 -7.59 5.27
N SER A 208 18.18 -6.33 5.40
CA SER A 208 19.59 -5.96 5.32
C SER A 208 20.37 -6.57 6.49
N LYS A 209 21.69 -6.66 6.32
CA LYS A 209 22.58 -7.30 7.30
C LYS A 209 22.43 -6.75 8.72
N GLU A 210 22.09 -5.49 8.86
CA GLU A 210 21.88 -4.82 10.15
C GLU A 210 20.64 -5.38 10.88
N PHE A 211 19.62 -5.77 10.12
CA PHE A 211 18.34 -6.22 10.67
C PHE A 211 18.24 -7.75 10.75
N GLN A 212 19.05 -8.51 10.02
CA GLN A 212 19.03 -9.98 10.08
C GLN A 212 19.31 -10.50 11.50
N GLY A 213 18.33 -11.16 12.11
CA GLY A 213 18.41 -11.70 13.46
C GLY A 213 18.32 -10.64 14.58
N SER A 214 18.05 -9.37 14.23
CA SER A 214 18.07 -8.27 15.21
C SER A 214 16.94 -8.34 16.23
N THR A 215 15.79 -8.88 15.85
CA THR A 215 14.62 -8.96 16.75
C THR A 215 14.63 -10.21 17.62
N GLY A 216 15.24 -11.30 17.19
CA GLY A 216 15.14 -12.61 17.82
C GLY A 216 13.79 -13.33 17.61
N GLU A 217 12.84 -12.69 16.88
CA GLU A 217 11.47 -13.19 16.63
C GLU A 217 11.29 -13.75 15.20
N GLY A 218 12.39 -13.90 14.45
CA GLY A 218 12.41 -14.47 13.12
C GLY A 218 12.46 -13.43 12.00
N LEU A 219 12.69 -13.91 10.77
CA LEU A 219 12.97 -13.06 9.62
C LEU A 219 11.81 -12.10 9.27
N PHE A 220 10.56 -12.51 9.50
CA PHE A 220 9.41 -11.64 9.27
C PHE A 220 9.45 -10.41 10.18
N ALA A 221 9.72 -10.60 11.47
CA ALA A 221 9.86 -9.51 12.44
C ALA A 221 11.05 -8.60 12.11
N ASP A 222 12.17 -9.16 11.65
CA ASP A 222 13.34 -8.39 11.22
C ASP A 222 13.00 -7.48 10.04
N VAL A 223 12.26 -7.99 9.05
CA VAL A 223 11.80 -7.23 7.89
C VAL A 223 10.84 -6.10 8.29
N ILE A 224 9.90 -6.36 9.19
CA ILE A 224 9.01 -5.30 9.71
C ILE A 224 9.79 -4.25 10.49
N SER A 225 10.79 -4.66 11.29
CA SER A 225 11.67 -3.74 12.00
C SER A 225 12.46 -2.84 11.05
N GLU A 226 12.93 -3.35 9.91
CA GLU A 226 13.61 -2.55 8.89
C GLU A 226 12.66 -1.58 8.19
N ILE A 227 11.41 -1.98 7.90
CA ILE A 227 10.38 -1.08 7.38
C ILE A 227 10.07 0.03 8.38
N ASP A 228 9.90 -0.30 9.66
CA ASP A 228 9.69 0.69 10.72
C ASP A 228 10.85 1.71 10.79
N PHE A 229 12.08 1.20 10.74
CA PHE A 229 13.28 2.05 10.70
C PHE A 229 13.31 2.94 9.45
N SER A 230 12.93 2.41 8.29
CA SER A 230 12.79 3.18 7.05
C SER A 230 11.82 4.35 7.22
N VAL A 231 10.65 4.12 7.80
CA VAL A 231 9.66 5.17 8.09
C VAL A 231 10.25 6.22 9.03
N GLY A 232 10.96 5.80 10.08
CA GLY A 232 11.64 6.70 11.01
C GLY A 232 12.66 7.60 10.30
N ARG A 233 13.47 7.05 9.39
CA ARG A 233 14.45 7.80 8.59
C ARG A 233 13.80 8.82 7.66
N VAL A 234 12.69 8.45 7.00
CA VAL A 234 11.92 9.37 6.14
C VAL A 234 11.35 10.54 6.96
N ILE A 235 10.76 10.27 8.12
CA ILE A 235 10.24 11.31 9.03
C ILE A 235 11.36 12.22 9.48
N GLN A 236 12.51 11.68 9.88
CA GLN A 236 13.69 12.48 10.27
C GLN A 236 14.21 13.36 9.12
N ALA A 237 14.18 12.87 7.88
CA ALA A 237 14.56 13.68 6.72
C ALA A 237 13.61 14.87 6.51
N LEU A 238 12.31 14.69 6.72
CA LEU A 238 11.35 15.79 6.69
C LEU A 238 11.61 16.80 7.82
N GLU A 239 11.88 16.33 9.03
CA GLU A 239 12.20 17.18 10.19
C GLU A 239 13.48 18.01 9.96
N LYS A 240 14.55 17.35 9.52
CA LYS A 240 15.86 17.99 9.23
C LYS A 240 15.75 19.09 8.16
N ASN A 241 14.84 18.94 7.23
CA ASN A 241 14.62 19.92 6.15
C ASN A 241 13.49 20.93 6.46
N ASN A 242 12.92 20.95 7.68
CA ASN A 242 11.81 21.82 8.11
C ASN A 242 10.53 21.64 7.25
N LEU A 243 10.25 20.42 6.82
CA LEU A 243 9.11 20.10 5.97
C LEU A 243 7.95 19.45 6.73
N SER A 244 8.16 18.99 7.96
CA SER A 244 7.21 18.17 8.73
C SER A 244 5.84 18.82 8.89
N GLU A 245 5.79 20.14 9.16
CA GLU A 245 4.54 20.87 9.39
C GLU A 245 3.64 20.91 8.13
N ASN A 246 4.25 20.94 6.94
CA ASN A 246 3.51 21.02 5.66
C ASN A 246 3.65 19.75 4.81
N THR A 247 3.82 18.60 5.44
CA THR A 247 3.89 17.30 4.76
C THR A 247 2.89 16.32 5.35
N ILE A 248 2.01 15.79 4.51
CA ILE A 248 1.13 14.67 4.86
C ILE A 248 1.93 13.39 4.64
N VAL A 249 2.08 12.60 5.69
CA VAL A 249 2.68 11.26 5.62
C VAL A 249 1.58 10.23 5.85
N VAL A 250 1.38 9.33 4.89
CA VAL A 250 0.45 8.20 4.97
C VAL A 250 1.25 6.91 4.95
N PHE A 251 0.96 6.00 5.87
CA PHE A 251 1.48 4.63 5.89
C PHE A 251 0.33 3.64 5.81
N THR A 252 0.40 2.68 4.88
CA THR A 252 -0.61 1.61 4.74
C THR A 252 -0.07 0.40 3.96
N SER A 253 -0.92 -0.59 3.69
CA SER A 253 -0.63 -1.78 2.89
C SER A 253 -1.55 -1.93 1.70
N ASP A 254 -1.11 -2.63 0.66
CA ASP A 254 -1.91 -2.88 -0.54
C ASP A 254 -2.92 -4.02 -0.37
N ASN A 255 -2.70 -4.95 0.53
CA ASN A 255 -3.62 -6.02 0.95
C ASN A 255 -3.13 -6.71 2.24
N GLY A 256 -3.93 -7.61 2.78
CA GLY A 256 -3.58 -8.40 3.95
C GLY A 256 -2.58 -9.52 3.66
N PRO A 257 -2.21 -10.35 4.67
CA PRO A 257 -1.08 -11.27 4.65
C PRO A 257 -1.31 -12.50 3.77
N TRP A 258 -0.24 -13.06 3.22
CA TRP A 258 -0.28 -14.31 2.46
C TRP A 258 -0.08 -15.53 3.37
N LEU A 259 -1.14 -15.87 4.09
CA LEU A 259 -1.12 -16.84 5.20
C LEU A 259 -0.51 -18.21 4.88
N SER A 260 -0.49 -18.65 3.59
CA SER A 260 0.10 -19.94 3.23
C SER A 260 1.59 -20.04 3.49
N TYR A 261 2.30 -18.93 3.64
CA TYR A 261 3.73 -18.88 3.94
C TYR A 261 4.07 -18.95 5.44
N GLY A 262 3.07 -18.98 6.32
CA GLY A 262 3.23 -19.25 7.74
C GLY A 262 4.17 -18.30 8.46
N ASP A 263 5.38 -18.76 8.86
CA ASP A 263 6.37 -17.94 9.56
C ASP A 263 6.99 -16.81 8.69
N HIS A 264 6.76 -16.84 7.38
CA HIS A 264 7.08 -15.75 6.47
C HIS A 264 5.84 -14.92 6.08
N ALA A 265 4.73 -15.04 6.81
CA ALA A 265 3.53 -14.24 6.61
C ALA A 265 3.16 -13.50 7.90
N GLY A 266 2.48 -12.36 7.74
CA GLY A 266 1.94 -11.61 8.85
C GLY A 266 0.69 -12.23 9.47
N SER A 267 0.15 -11.54 10.47
CA SER A 267 -1.04 -11.94 11.22
C SER A 267 -2.21 -10.99 10.99
N SER A 268 -3.32 -11.54 10.52
CA SER A 268 -4.60 -10.79 10.46
C SER A 268 -5.18 -10.49 11.85
N GLY A 269 -4.58 -11.01 12.94
CA GLY A 269 -5.09 -10.86 14.30
C GLY A 269 -6.46 -11.52 14.45
N ILE A 270 -7.44 -10.72 14.85
CA ILE A 270 -8.83 -11.18 15.04
C ILE A 270 -9.60 -11.35 13.72
N PHE A 271 -9.03 -10.95 12.60
CA PHE A 271 -9.73 -10.96 11.32
C PHE A 271 -9.58 -12.28 10.59
N ARG A 272 -10.66 -12.69 9.93
CA ARG A 272 -10.73 -13.93 9.19
C ARG A 272 -9.95 -13.85 7.89
N GLU A 273 -9.19 -14.91 7.57
CA GLU A 273 -8.43 -15.11 6.32
C GLU A 273 -7.37 -14.03 6.06
N GLY A 274 -6.91 -13.94 4.82
CA GLY A 274 -5.87 -13.03 4.36
C GLY A 274 -5.96 -12.74 2.87
N LYS A 275 -4.81 -12.38 2.28
CA LYS A 275 -4.61 -12.10 0.84
C LYS A 275 -5.41 -13.06 -0.03
N GLY A 276 -6.06 -12.52 -1.06
CA GLY A 276 -6.86 -13.33 -1.99
C GLY A 276 -8.25 -13.68 -1.49
N THR A 277 -8.76 -12.96 -0.49
CA THR A 277 -10.13 -13.10 -0.01
C THR A 277 -10.75 -11.74 0.32
N ALA A 278 -12.07 -11.62 0.22
CA ALA A 278 -12.81 -10.44 0.63
C ALA A 278 -13.18 -10.45 2.13
N TRP A 279 -12.69 -11.46 2.89
CA TRP A 279 -12.79 -11.45 4.34
C TRP A 279 -11.98 -10.30 4.92
N GLU A 280 -12.27 -9.92 6.16
CA GLU A 280 -11.63 -8.77 6.80
C GLU A 280 -10.10 -8.86 6.74
N GLY A 281 -9.51 -10.02 7.04
CA GLY A 281 -8.06 -10.21 7.01
C GLY A 281 -7.42 -10.05 5.62
N GLY A 282 -8.20 -10.11 4.54
CA GLY A 282 -7.69 -9.92 3.18
C GLY A 282 -7.59 -8.47 2.74
N GLN A 283 -8.46 -7.58 3.27
CA GLN A 283 -8.56 -6.20 2.79
C GLN A 283 -8.53 -5.13 3.90
N ARG A 284 -8.79 -5.47 5.16
CA ARG A 284 -8.65 -4.53 6.27
C ARG A 284 -7.20 -4.51 6.72
N VAL A 285 -6.54 -3.36 6.52
CA VAL A 285 -5.10 -3.19 6.71
C VAL A 285 -4.81 -1.97 7.59
N PRO A 286 -3.60 -1.85 8.17
CA PRO A 286 -3.24 -0.67 8.94
C PRO A 286 -3.25 0.59 8.06
N CYS A 287 -3.66 1.72 8.64
CA CYS A 287 -3.49 3.03 8.03
C CYS A 287 -3.18 4.07 9.10
N ILE A 288 -2.00 4.69 9.00
CA ILE A 288 -1.53 5.73 9.91
C ILE A 288 -1.29 6.99 9.09
N ILE A 289 -1.72 8.15 9.60
CA ILE A 289 -1.56 9.43 8.91
C ILE A 289 -1.00 10.46 9.88
N LYS A 290 0.07 11.13 9.48
CA LYS A 290 0.65 12.25 10.22
C LYS A 290 0.60 13.52 9.37
N TYR A 291 0.01 14.58 9.92
CA TYR A 291 0.03 15.93 9.38
C TYR A 291 -0.17 16.93 10.51
N PRO A 292 0.93 17.40 11.14
CA PRO A 292 0.86 18.20 12.37
C PRO A 292 0.02 19.47 12.26
N LYS A 293 -0.05 20.06 11.06
CA LYS A 293 -0.79 21.30 10.81
C LYS A 293 -2.30 21.17 11.04
N GLU A 294 -2.92 20.01 10.75
CA GLU A 294 -4.38 19.85 10.79
C GLU A 294 -4.88 18.61 11.54
N ILE A 295 -4.03 17.62 11.79
CA ILE A 295 -4.41 16.37 12.46
C ILE A 295 -4.02 16.43 13.94
N MET A 296 -5.00 16.24 14.82
CA MET A 296 -4.73 16.17 16.26
C MET A 296 -4.02 14.85 16.59
N PRO A 297 -2.96 14.89 17.41
CA PRO A 297 -2.28 13.72 17.90
C PRO A 297 -3.22 12.71 18.58
N LYS A 298 -2.87 11.41 18.50
CA LYS A 298 -3.62 10.30 19.13
C LYS A 298 -5.06 10.16 18.67
N THR A 299 -5.39 10.67 17.48
CA THR A 299 -6.72 10.51 16.88
C THR A 299 -6.92 9.06 16.43
N ILE A 300 -8.07 8.49 16.76
CA ILE A 300 -8.50 7.18 16.27
C ILE A 300 -9.78 7.35 15.47
N ILE A 301 -9.81 6.78 14.25
CA ILE A 301 -10.98 6.79 13.36
C ILE A 301 -11.32 5.34 13.03
N ASP A 302 -12.55 4.93 13.36
CA ASP A 302 -13.08 3.59 13.09
C ASP A 302 -14.10 3.56 11.95
N GLU A 303 -14.45 4.73 11.41
CA GLU A 303 -15.32 4.83 10.25
C GLU A 303 -14.71 4.20 9.00
N PRO A 304 -15.49 3.41 8.22
CA PRO A 304 -14.96 2.69 7.08
C PRO A 304 -14.60 3.61 5.91
N VAL A 305 -13.36 3.48 5.44
CA VAL A 305 -12.81 4.15 4.26
C VAL A 305 -11.99 3.18 3.44
N MET A 306 -11.68 3.53 2.20
CA MET A 306 -10.95 2.63 1.29
C MET A 306 -9.85 3.37 0.54
N GLY A 307 -8.82 2.66 0.10
CA GLY A 307 -7.68 3.24 -0.60
C GLY A 307 -8.00 4.04 -1.86
N ILE A 308 -9.18 3.85 -2.46
CA ILE A 308 -9.68 4.68 -3.57
C ILE A 308 -9.94 6.15 -3.19
N ASP A 309 -10.05 6.45 -1.89
CA ASP A 309 -10.40 7.77 -1.38
C ASP A 309 -9.23 8.77 -1.43
N TRP A 310 -8.01 8.28 -1.61
CA TRP A 310 -6.84 9.16 -1.65
C TRP A 310 -6.84 10.09 -2.85
N MET A 311 -7.29 9.63 -4.02
CA MET A 311 -7.35 10.45 -5.23
C MET A 311 -8.18 11.74 -5.04
N PRO A 312 -9.46 11.68 -4.65
CA PRO A 312 -10.26 12.89 -4.42
C PRO A 312 -9.84 13.67 -3.18
N THR A 313 -9.26 13.01 -2.17
CA THR A 313 -8.77 13.68 -0.96
C THR A 313 -7.54 14.55 -1.27
N PHE A 314 -6.57 14.02 -1.99
CA PHE A 314 -5.41 14.81 -2.39
C PHE A 314 -5.74 15.87 -3.43
N SER A 315 -6.68 15.60 -4.35
CA SER A 315 -7.22 16.64 -5.23
C SER A 315 -7.78 17.84 -4.45
N PHE A 316 -8.58 17.57 -3.41
CA PHE A 316 -9.12 18.62 -2.53
C PHE A 316 -8.03 19.42 -1.82
N LEU A 317 -7.02 18.75 -1.26
CA LEU A 317 -5.94 19.38 -0.47
C LEU A 317 -4.98 20.21 -1.33
N THR A 318 -4.74 19.77 -2.56
CA THR A 318 -3.76 20.40 -3.45
C THR A 318 -4.39 21.35 -4.46
N GLY A 319 -5.72 21.31 -4.61
CA GLY A 319 -6.42 22.05 -5.67
C GLY A 319 -6.22 21.46 -7.07
N SER A 320 -5.66 20.24 -7.16
CA SER A 320 -5.46 19.54 -8.42
C SER A 320 -6.77 19.08 -9.04
N LYS A 321 -6.88 19.09 -10.38
CA LYS A 321 -8.10 18.70 -11.09
C LYS A 321 -8.21 17.19 -11.20
N LEU A 322 -9.34 16.64 -10.84
CA LEU A 322 -9.72 15.25 -11.10
C LEU A 322 -10.00 15.03 -12.60
N SER A 323 -9.93 13.77 -13.03
CA SER A 323 -10.43 13.34 -14.34
C SER A 323 -11.90 13.70 -14.50
N GLU A 324 -12.33 13.96 -15.75
CA GLU A 324 -13.76 14.05 -16.12
C GLU A 324 -14.43 12.66 -16.06
N ASN A 325 -13.65 11.58 -16.10
CA ASN A 325 -14.13 10.23 -15.90
C ASN A 325 -14.61 10.03 -14.46
N LYS A 326 -15.62 9.18 -14.31
CA LYS A 326 -16.15 8.85 -13.00
C LYS A 326 -15.11 8.08 -12.19
N ILE A 327 -14.81 8.59 -10.98
CA ILE A 327 -14.08 7.88 -9.93
C ILE A 327 -15.06 7.38 -8.86
N ASP A 328 -14.64 6.42 -8.06
CA ASP A 328 -15.48 5.80 -7.02
C ASP A 328 -15.13 6.32 -5.62
N GLY A 329 -13.89 6.76 -5.42
CA GLY A 329 -13.41 7.33 -4.17
C GLY A 329 -14.12 8.63 -3.79
N LYS A 330 -14.08 8.96 -2.51
CA LYS A 330 -14.66 10.16 -1.93
C LYS A 330 -13.64 10.91 -1.10
N ASN A 331 -13.77 12.23 -1.03
CA ASN A 331 -12.91 13.03 -0.16
C ASN A 331 -13.19 12.71 1.32
N ILE A 332 -12.20 12.14 1.99
CA ILE A 332 -12.26 11.78 3.41
C ILE A 332 -11.56 12.80 4.32
N TRP A 333 -11.07 13.94 3.79
CA TRP A 333 -10.39 14.94 4.61
C TRP A 333 -11.24 15.51 5.74
N PRO A 334 -12.56 15.80 5.54
CA PRO A 334 -13.42 16.22 6.64
C PRO A 334 -13.52 15.19 7.78
N LEU A 335 -13.48 13.89 7.47
CA LEU A 335 -13.44 12.82 8.47
C LEU A 335 -12.07 12.79 9.17
N ILE A 336 -10.97 12.85 8.42
CA ILE A 336 -9.59 12.87 8.96
C ILE A 336 -9.40 14.02 9.94
N THR A 337 -9.90 15.22 9.62
CA THR A 337 -9.80 16.40 10.47
C THR A 337 -10.92 16.51 11.51
N GLN A 338 -11.74 15.48 11.67
CA GLN A 338 -12.86 15.43 12.63
C GLN A 338 -13.92 16.50 12.45
N LYS A 339 -13.96 17.19 11.30
CA LYS A 339 -15.04 18.13 10.92
C LYS A 339 -16.35 17.37 10.64
N GLU A 340 -16.21 16.18 10.09
CA GLU A 340 -17.29 15.20 9.96
C GLU A 340 -16.99 13.98 10.84
N LYS A 341 -18.05 13.32 11.33
CA LYS A 341 -17.94 12.18 12.25
C LYS A 341 -18.22 10.85 11.57
N LYS A 342 -18.76 10.88 10.36
CA LYS A 342 -19.16 9.70 9.59
C LYS A 342 -18.40 9.65 8.26
N SER A 343 -18.16 8.42 7.82
CA SER A 343 -17.63 8.17 6.49
C SER A 343 -18.53 8.80 5.42
N PRO A 344 -17.96 9.38 4.35
CA PRO A 344 -18.76 9.82 3.21
C PRO A 344 -19.36 8.64 2.42
N HIS A 345 -18.93 7.41 2.68
CA HIS A 345 -19.46 6.20 2.06
C HIS A 345 -20.70 5.70 2.79
N GLN A 346 -21.78 5.47 2.06
CA GLN A 346 -22.94 4.71 2.54
C GLN A 346 -22.64 3.21 2.44
N GLU A 347 -21.98 2.79 1.33
CA GLU A 347 -21.55 1.43 1.08
C GLU A 347 -20.11 1.38 0.56
N LEU A 348 -19.39 0.32 0.95
CA LEU A 348 -18.11 -0.10 0.36
C LEU A 348 -18.28 -1.48 -0.28
N TYR A 349 -17.77 -1.63 -1.50
CA TYR A 349 -17.90 -2.84 -2.29
C TYR A 349 -16.57 -3.61 -2.33
N PHE A 350 -16.63 -4.92 -2.14
CA PHE A 350 -15.45 -5.79 -2.07
C PHE A 350 -15.48 -6.77 -3.23
N TYR A 351 -14.67 -6.48 -4.25
CA TYR A 351 -14.52 -7.29 -5.45
C TYR A 351 -13.29 -8.19 -5.35
N TYR A 352 -13.39 -9.42 -5.84
CA TYR A 352 -12.26 -10.33 -6.00
C TYR A 352 -12.51 -11.33 -7.12
N ARG A 353 -11.50 -12.15 -7.51
CA ARG A 353 -11.61 -13.27 -8.43
C ARG A 353 -12.38 -12.91 -9.72
N GLN A 354 -11.67 -12.29 -10.68
CA GLN A 354 -12.24 -11.78 -11.93
C GLN A 354 -13.30 -10.68 -11.72
N ASN A 355 -13.12 -9.89 -10.67
CA ASN A 355 -14.01 -8.77 -10.32
C ASN A 355 -15.45 -9.17 -9.95
N GLU A 356 -15.65 -10.39 -9.42
CA GLU A 356 -16.90 -10.79 -8.79
C GLU A 356 -17.12 -9.96 -7.53
N LEU A 357 -18.36 -9.50 -7.28
CA LEU A 357 -18.73 -8.85 -6.04
C LEU A 357 -18.89 -9.90 -4.94
N HIS A 358 -17.95 -9.89 -3.98
CA HIS A 358 -17.91 -10.85 -2.89
C HIS A 358 -18.59 -10.36 -1.62
N ALA A 359 -18.56 -9.06 -1.36
CA ALA A 359 -19.22 -8.48 -0.18
C ALA A 359 -19.56 -6.99 -0.39
N VAL A 360 -20.48 -6.50 0.44
CA VAL A 360 -20.77 -5.08 0.62
C VAL A 360 -20.80 -4.78 2.11
N ARG A 361 -20.19 -3.66 2.52
CA ARG A 361 -20.27 -3.13 3.88
C ARG A 361 -21.11 -1.85 3.86
N SER A 362 -22.07 -1.73 4.77
CA SER A 362 -22.85 -0.53 5.03
C SER A 362 -22.90 -0.31 6.55
N GLY A 363 -22.32 0.79 7.02
CA GLY A 363 -22.13 1.04 8.44
C GLY A 363 -21.37 -0.09 9.13
N ASP A 364 -21.97 -0.66 10.17
CA ASP A 364 -21.38 -1.74 10.96
C ASP A 364 -21.59 -3.13 10.35
N TRP A 365 -22.43 -3.26 9.34
CA TRP A 365 -22.79 -4.53 8.74
C TRP A 365 -22.03 -4.82 7.47
N LYS A 366 -21.57 -6.07 7.33
CA LYS A 366 -20.96 -6.57 6.10
C LYS A 366 -21.68 -7.81 5.59
N LEU A 367 -22.31 -7.67 4.43
CA LEU A 367 -23.02 -8.73 3.75
C LEU A 367 -22.09 -9.40 2.75
N TYR A 368 -21.92 -10.70 2.88
CA TYR A 368 -21.18 -11.53 1.96
C TYR A 368 -22.11 -12.30 1.04
N PHE A 369 -21.79 -12.31 -0.27
CA PHE A 369 -22.51 -13.04 -1.29
C PHE A 369 -21.99 -14.48 -1.46
N PRO A 370 -22.78 -15.40 -2.06
CA PRO A 370 -22.31 -16.73 -2.43
C PRO A 370 -21.05 -16.67 -3.30
N ARG A 371 -20.02 -17.40 -2.89
CA ARG A 371 -18.71 -17.37 -3.55
C ARG A 371 -17.84 -18.55 -3.16
N THR A 372 -16.79 -18.79 -3.94
CA THR A 372 -15.68 -19.65 -3.54
C THR A 372 -14.53 -18.78 -3.01
N TYR A 373 -13.90 -19.19 -1.91
CA TYR A 373 -12.73 -18.54 -1.35
C TYR A 373 -11.69 -19.57 -0.90
N ARG A 374 -10.43 -19.17 -0.90
CA ARG A 374 -9.31 -19.99 -0.39
C ARG A 374 -9.19 -19.86 1.12
N SER A 375 -8.78 -20.94 1.80
CA SER A 375 -8.59 -20.98 3.25
C SER A 375 -7.55 -22.03 3.63
N LEU A 376 -6.88 -21.83 4.74
CA LEU A 376 -6.08 -22.86 5.38
C LEU A 376 -6.93 -23.76 6.30
N ASN A 377 -8.20 -23.41 6.56
CA ASN A 377 -9.11 -24.15 7.43
C ASN A 377 -8.53 -24.44 8.83
N GLY A 378 -7.82 -23.45 9.41
CA GLY A 378 -7.17 -23.58 10.71
C GLY A 378 -5.86 -24.37 10.70
N LYS A 379 -5.38 -24.84 9.55
CA LYS A 379 -4.05 -25.43 9.40
C LYS A 379 -2.97 -24.35 9.53
N GLN A 380 -1.81 -24.74 10.05
CA GLN A 380 -0.65 -23.86 10.05
C GLN A 380 -0.20 -23.59 8.61
N GLY A 381 0.30 -22.38 8.36
CA GLY A 381 1.01 -22.02 7.14
C GLY A 381 2.35 -22.76 7.01
N GLY A 382 3.05 -22.48 5.95
CA GLY A 382 4.36 -23.06 5.65
C GLY A 382 5.47 -22.58 6.57
N LYS A 383 6.71 -22.94 6.23
CA LYS A 383 7.92 -22.58 6.96
C LYS A 383 9.07 -22.25 6.02
N ASP A 384 9.98 -21.42 6.51
CA ASP A 384 11.23 -21.08 5.82
C ASP A 384 11.00 -20.61 4.38
N GLY A 385 9.94 -19.82 4.13
CA GLY A 385 9.60 -19.30 2.83
C GLY A 385 8.95 -20.30 1.86
N MET A 386 8.60 -21.50 2.33
CA MET A 386 7.88 -22.51 1.54
C MET A 386 6.40 -22.52 1.91
N PRO A 387 5.48 -22.27 0.96
CA PRO A 387 4.06 -22.20 1.26
C PRO A 387 3.42 -23.59 1.37
N VAL A 388 2.27 -23.64 2.06
CA VAL A 388 1.35 -24.77 1.99
C VAL A 388 0.20 -24.47 1.04
N LYS A 389 -0.46 -25.50 0.50
CA LYS A 389 -1.59 -25.34 -0.41
C LYS A 389 -2.83 -24.91 0.36
N TYR A 390 -3.54 -23.93 -0.21
CA TYR A 390 -4.90 -23.58 0.22
C TYR A 390 -5.92 -24.65 -0.19
N GLU A 391 -6.92 -24.81 0.63
CA GLU A 391 -8.19 -25.46 0.28
C GLU A 391 -9.18 -24.39 -0.22
N TYR A 392 -10.24 -24.83 -0.91
CA TYR A 392 -11.27 -23.92 -1.40
C TYR A 392 -12.60 -24.25 -0.76
N ASN A 393 -13.16 -23.27 -0.07
CA ASN A 393 -14.46 -23.32 0.58
C ASN A 393 -15.51 -22.58 -0.24
N GLN A 394 -16.78 -22.91 0.01
CA GLN A 394 -17.91 -22.23 -0.63
C GLN A 394 -18.82 -21.59 0.41
N VAL A 395 -19.09 -20.32 0.24
CA VAL A 395 -20.25 -19.63 0.84
C VAL A 395 -21.44 -19.88 -0.08
N LYS A 396 -22.46 -20.61 0.38
CA LYS A 396 -23.59 -21.06 -0.45
C LYS A 396 -24.78 -20.13 -0.41
N SER A 397 -24.90 -19.30 0.63
CA SER A 397 -25.97 -18.33 0.83
C SER A 397 -25.37 -17.00 1.31
N ASN A 398 -26.18 -15.95 1.31
CA ASN A 398 -25.77 -14.68 1.90
C ASN A 398 -25.47 -14.85 3.39
N GLU A 399 -24.36 -14.25 3.85
CA GLU A 399 -23.93 -14.24 5.25
C GLU A 399 -23.77 -12.79 5.70
N LEU A 400 -24.42 -12.42 6.81
CA LEU A 400 -24.36 -11.07 7.40
C LEU A 400 -23.55 -11.12 8.70
N TYR A 401 -22.58 -10.24 8.82
CA TYR A 401 -21.72 -10.09 10.00
C TYR A 401 -21.77 -8.65 10.52
#